data_9d91b8a77585a55fa9c58818cb25b003
#
_entry.id   9d91b8a77585a55fa9c58818cb25b003
#
_cell.length_a   1.000
_cell.length_b   1.000
_cell.length_c   1.000
_cell.angle_alpha   90.00
_cell.angle_beta   90.00
_cell.angle_gamma   90.00
#
_symmetry.space_group_name_H-M   'P 1'
#
loop_
_entity.id
_entity.type
_entity.pdbx_description
1 polymer ?
#
loop_
_entity_poly.entity_id
_entity_poly.type
_entity_poly.pdbx_seq_one_letter_code
_entity_poly.pdbx_strand_id
1 'polypeptide(L)'
;MEQQSNFKEGKIVKINKDLYTVLSNESVLSCYVRGKLKSDKLTVGDNVLVDVKSLTIEKQLPRKNTLIRPLISNIDILFIVVSTEIPAFSEYLLDKMLSLSIYNKIEPVIIVTKLDKISRKEKLQIIKILSYYKKYFKVYKNTQIRKIVKEIKGKTIALCGQTGAGKSTLLNKIDKSLSLNTGEVSHSLGRGKHTTRLVELMKVKGGFIADTPGFSSLDLNINKDELKYTFPDFNYQCKYKSCNHINEDGCEVIKALNNKKILKSRYENYIKLLKEISK
;
A
#
# COMPACT_ATOMS: atom_id res chain seq x y z
N MET A 1 42.95 -17.09 -1.76
CA MET A 1 42.45 -15.77 -1.26
C MET A 1 41.23 -15.43 -2.13
N GLU A 2 40.03 -15.69 -1.64
CA GLU A 2 38.81 -15.26 -2.33
C GLU A 2 38.78 -13.73 -2.40
N GLN A 3 38.79 -13.18 -3.61
CA GLN A 3 38.48 -11.76 -3.82
C GLN A 3 37.06 -11.51 -3.37
N GLN A 4 36.86 -11.09 -2.12
CA GLN A 4 35.55 -10.63 -1.66
C GLN A 4 35.13 -9.49 -2.60
N SER A 5 34.09 -9.74 -3.38
CA SER A 5 33.48 -8.75 -4.26
C SER A 5 33.17 -7.48 -3.45
N ASN A 6 33.71 -6.34 -3.87
CA ASN A 6 33.44 -5.05 -3.21
C ASN A 6 31.98 -4.61 -3.36
N PHE A 7 31.23 -5.33 -4.17
CA PHE A 7 29.84 -5.03 -4.48
C PHE A 7 28.87 -5.79 -3.56
N LYS A 8 27.94 -5.07 -2.97
CA LYS A 8 26.86 -5.63 -2.13
C LYS A 8 25.52 -5.10 -2.57
N GLU A 9 24.52 -5.97 -2.53
CA GLU A 9 23.14 -5.55 -2.69
C GLU A 9 22.64 -4.84 -1.42
N GLY A 10 21.81 -3.81 -1.62
CA GLY A 10 21.18 -3.08 -0.54
C GLY A 10 19.87 -2.45 -0.97
N LYS A 11 19.11 -1.98 0.01
CA LYS A 11 17.84 -1.27 -0.21
C LYS A 11 17.99 0.20 0.21
N ILE A 12 17.57 1.13 -0.67
CA ILE A 12 17.49 2.55 -0.32
C ILE A 12 16.37 2.74 0.69
N VAL A 13 16.72 3.15 1.91
CA VAL A 13 15.76 3.38 2.98
C VAL A 13 15.43 4.86 3.20
N LYS A 14 16.31 5.75 2.74
CA LYS A 14 16.15 7.21 2.83
C LYS A 14 16.94 7.92 1.74
N ILE A 15 16.39 9.03 1.24
CA ILE A 15 17.05 9.92 0.30
C ILE A 15 17.04 11.33 0.87
N ASN A 16 18.19 11.96 0.97
CA ASN A 16 18.32 13.36 1.39
C ASN A 16 19.22 14.09 0.38
N LYS A 17 18.61 14.80 -0.56
CA LYS A 17 19.28 15.40 -1.72
C LYS A 17 20.06 14.34 -2.50
N ASP A 18 21.40 14.47 -2.55
CA ASP A 18 22.30 13.55 -3.25
C ASP A 18 22.84 12.41 -2.37
N LEU A 19 22.43 12.36 -1.11
CA LEU A 19 22.85 11.33 -0.15
C LEU A 19 21.77 10.25 -0.02
N TYR A 20 22.14 9.02 -0.30
CA TYR A 20 21.29 7.83 -0.26
C TYR A 20 21.69 6.97 0.94
N THR A 21 20.78 6.80 1.88
CA THR A 21 20.98 5.82 2.96
C THR A 21 20.54 4.45 2.45
N VAL A 22 21.51 3.54 2.35
CA VAL A 22 21.29 2.18 1.85
C VAL A 22 21.50 1.20 3.00
N LEU A 23 20.54 0.31 3.22
CA LEU A 23 20.68 -0.81 4.12
C LEU A 23 21.15 -2.03 3.33
N SER A 24 22.35 -2.53 3.64
CA SER A 24 22.93 -3.75 3.07
C SER A 24 23.19 -4.74 4.20
N ASN A 25 22.49 -5.87 4.20
CA ASN A 25 22.42 -6.79 5.34
C ASN A 25 22.02 -6.04 6.63
N GLU A 26 22.92 -5.90 7.59
CA GLU A 26 22.68 -5.13 8.83
C GLU A 26 23.42 -3.79 8.86
N SER A 27 24.21 -3.49 7.82
CA SER A 27 25.02 -2.28 7.73
C SER A 27 24.24 -1.15 7.07
N VAL A 28 24.30 0.05 7.66
CA VAL A 28 23.76 1.27 7.09
C VAL A 28 24.88 2.01 6.38
N LEU A 29 24.75 2.22 5.08
CA LEU A 29 25.74 2.87 4.23
C LEU A 29 25.18 4.22 3.75
N SER A 30 26.00 5.27 3.81
CA SER A 30 25.70 6.57 3.22
C SER A 30 26.38 6.66 1.86
N CYS A 31 25.59 6.52 0.79
CA CYS A 31 26.10 6.36 -0.56
C CYS A 31 25.77 7.57 -1.43
N TYR A 32 26.58 7.74 -2.48
CA TYR A 32 26.37 8.72 -3.55
C TYR A 32 26.12 8.01 -4.87
N VAL A 33 25.60 8.74 -5.85
CA VAL A 33 25.41 8.25 -7.22
C VAL A 33 26.39 8.95 -8.14
N ARG A 34 27.08 8.18 -9.01
CA ARG A 34 28.00 8.70 -10.02
C ARG A 34 27.52 8.43 -11.45
N GLY A 35 27.95 9.27 -12.39
CA GLY A 35 27.78 9.04 -13.83
C GLY A 35 26.32 9.04 -14.31
N LYS A 36 26.00 8.14 -15.24
CA LYS A 36 24.68 8.05 -15.92
C LYS A 36 23.51 7.77 -14.99
N LEU A 37 23.74 7.12 -13.83
CA LEU A 37 22.68 6.87 -12.83
C LEU A 37 22.11 8.14 -12.18
N LYS A 38 22.76 9.29 -12.33
CA LYS A 38 22.20 10.60 -11.92
C LYS A 38 20.94 10.97 -12.71
N SER A 39 20.79 10.46 -13.95
CA SER A 39 19.62 10.65 -14.78
C SER A 39 18.47 9.72 -14.40
N ASP A 40 18.75 8.57 -13.78
CA ASP A 40 17.76 7.61 -13.34
C ASP A 40 17.21 8.04 -11.98
N LYS A 41 15.91 8.27 -11.92
CA LYS A 41 15.26 8.74 -10.70
C LYS A 41 15.17 7.60 -9.67
N LEU A 42 16.24 7.43 -8.88
CA LEU A 42 16.23 6.50 -7.74
C LEU A 42 15.17 6.94 -6.71
N THR A 43 14.53 5.96 -6.08
CA THR A 43 13.48 6.18 -5.10
C THR A 43 13.73 5.37 -3.83
N VAL A 44 13.14 5.79 -2.75
CA VAL A 44 13.09 4.98 -1.54
C VAL A 44 12.42 3.64 -1.85
N GLY A 45 12.99 2.54 -1.35
CA GLY A 45 12.56 1.17 -1.64
C GLY A 45 13.29 0.52 -2.80
N ASP A 46 14.09 1.26 -3.60
CA ASP A 46 14.90 0.64 -4.65
C ASP A 46 15.93 -0.32 -4.07
N ASN A 47 16.07 -1.47 -4.72
CA ASN A 47 17.21 -2.35 -4.50
C ASN A 47 18.33 -1.90 -5.43
N VAL A 48 19.55 -1.83 -4.90
CA VAL A 48 20.73 -1.31 -5.58
C VAL A 48 21.95 -2.17 -5.33
N LEU A 49 22.89 -2.12 -6.26
CA LEU A 49 24.24 -2.65 -6.09
C LEU A 49 25.16 -1.50 -5.67
N VAL A 50 25.85 -1.66 -4.55
CA VAL A 50 26.72 -0.65 -3.94
C VAL A 50 28.17 -1.14 -3.94
N ASP A 51 29.10 -0.32 -4.38
CA ASP A 51 30.50 -0.49 -4.07
C ASP A 51 30.77 0.01 -2.65
N VAL A 52 31.06 -0.92 -1.73
CA VAL A 52 31.24 -0.61 -0.31
C VAL A 52 32.56 0.11 0.01
N LYS A 53 33.52 0.08 -0.91
CA LYS A 53 34.82 0.83 -0.74
C LYS A 53 34.65 2.30 -1.06
N SER A 54 34.03 2.60 -2.22
CA SER A 54 33.82 3.97 -2.67
C SER A 54 32.50 4.58 -2.13
N LEU A 55 31.63 3.79 -1.48
CA LEU A 55 30.30 4.17 -1.05
C LEU A 55 29.46 4.74 -2.19
N THR A 56 29.51 4.11 -3.35
CA THR A 56 28.77 4.53 -4.55
C THR A 56 27.73 3.51 -4.97
N ILE A 57 26.58 4.02 -5.38
CA ILE A 57 25.54 3.19 -6.03
C ILE A 57 25.94 3.03 -7.49
N GLU A 58 26.22 1.79 -7.88
CA GLU A 58 26.69 1.44 -9.22
C GLU A 58 25.57 1.04 -10.16
N LYS A 59 24.48 0.44 -9.61
CA LYS A 59 23.36 -0.04 -10.41
C LYS A 59 22.08 -0.07 -9.62
N GLN A 60 20.98 0.35 -10.26
CA GLN A 60 19.63 0.07 -9.81
C GLN A 60 19.21 -1.33 -10.26
N LEU A 61 18.65 -2.12 -9.34
CA LEU A 61 18.08 -3.43 -9.67
C LEU A 61 16.61 -3.28 -10.13
N PRO A 62 16.09 -4.26 -10.88
CA PRO A 62 14.72 -4.20 -11.38
C PRO A 62 13.69 -3.98 -10.26
N ARG A 63 12.73 -3.10 -10.50
CA ARG A 63 11.60 -2.84 -9.61
C ARG A 63 10.48 -3.86 -9.81
N LYS A 64 9.87 -4.30 -8.73
CA LYS A 64 8.60 -5.06 -8.78
C LYS A 64 7.42 -4.14 -9.12
N ASN A 65 7.42 -2.96 -8.51
CA ASN A 65 6.39 -1.94 -8.64
C ASN A 65 6.94 -0.57 -8.19
N THR A 66 6.19 0.47 -8.52
CA THR A 66 6.47 1.85 -8.07
C THR A 66 5.15 2.57 -7.85
N LEU A 67 4.94 3.10 -6.66
CA LEU A 67 3.87 4.08 -6.41
C LEU A 67 4.36 5.47 -6.74
N ILE A 68 3.48 6.29 -7.34
CA ILE A 68 3.82 7.66 -7.76
C ILE A 68 3.62 8.65 -6.61
N ARG A 69 2.62 8.42 -5.77
CA ARG A 69 2.29 9.29 -4.62
C ARG A 69 1.90 8.47 -3.41
N PRO A 70 2.79 8.38 -2.41
CA PRO A 70 4.16 8.87 -2.40
C PRO A 70 5.06 8.06 -3.33
N LEU A 71 6.14 8.68 -3.82
CA LEU A 71 7.08 8.01 -4.70
C LEU A 71 7.92 7.01 -3.91
N ILE A 72 7.58 5.72 -4.07
CA ILE A 72 8.24 4.59 -3.37
C ILE A 72 8.17 3.34 -4.24
N SER A 73 9.22 2.54 -4.22
CA SER A 73 9.35 1.31 -5.03
C SER A 73 9.40 0.05 -4.17
N ASN A 74 9.16 -1.09 -4.82
CA ASN A 74 9.33 -2.44 -4.25
C ASN A 74 8.50 -2.66 -2.97
N ILE A 75 7.24 -2.22 -2.99
CA ILE A 75 6.28 -2.48 -1.91
C ILE A 75 5.72 -3.89 -2.11
N ASP A 76 5.76 -4.71 -1.07
CA ASP A 76 5.18 -6.05 -1.10
C ASP A 76 3.72 -6.05 -0.68
N ILE A 77 3.37 -5.29 0.38
CA ILE A 77 2.01 -5.24 0.93
C ILE A 77 1.56 -3.81 1.17
N LEU A 78 0.30 -3.52 0.84
CA LEU A 78 -0.41 -2.32 1.24
C LEU A 78 -1.37 -2.63 2.39
N PHE A 79 -1.07 -2.14 3.60
CA PHE A 79 -2.00 -2.17 4.71
C PHE A 79 -3.06 -1.09 4.54
N ILE A 80 -4.28 -1.50 4.20
CA ILE A 80 -5.43 -0.62 4.04
C ILE A 80 -6.15 -0.53 5.39
N VAL A 81 -5.91 0.58 6.10
CA VAL A 81 -6.46 0.81 7.44
C VAL A 81 -7.81 1.52 7.32
N VAL A 82 -8.88 0.84 7.67
CA VAL A 82 -10.24 1.35 7.64
C VAL A 82 -10.81 1.49 9.04
N SER A 83 -11.37 2.66 9.33
CA SER A 83 -12.09 2.93 10.58
C SER A 83 -13.57 2.57 10.43
N THR A 84 -14.20 2.25 11.55
CA THR A 84 -15.65 1.97 11.59
C THR A 84 -16.46 3.10 12.20
N GLU A 85 -15.81 4.14 12.74
CA GLU A 85 -16.49 5.25 13.41
C GLU A 85 -16.08 6.60 12.81
N ILE A 86 -15.04 7.23 13.30
CA ILE A 86 -14.51 8.51 12.83
C ILE A 86 -13.08 8.32 12.30
N PRO A 87 -12.88 8.37 10.99
CA PRO A 87 -13.89 8.51 9.92
C PRO A 87 -14.81 7.27 9.82
N ALA A 88 -16.04 7.48 9.33
CA ALA A 88 -17.01 6.39 9.11
C ALA A 88 -16.48 5.38 8.08
N PHE A 89 -16.93 4.12 8.19
CA PHE A 89 -16.58 3.07 7.23
C PHE A 89 -17.13 3.39 5.84
N SER A 90 -16.26 3.39 4.86
CA SER A 90 -16.61 3.65 3.46
C SER A 90 -16.16 2.51 2.58
N GLU A 91 -17.10 1.73 2.06
CA GLU A 91 -16.84 0.67 1.08
C GLU A 91 -16.23 1.25 -0.20
N TYR A 92 -16.67 2.44 -0.62
CA TYR A 92 -16.14 3.10 -1.80
C TYR A 92 -14.63 3.39 -1.68
N LEU A 93 -14.20 3.97 -0.55
CA LEU A 93 -12.78 4.24 -0.32
C LEU A 93 -11.96 2.96 -0.17
N LEU A 94 -12.54 1.93 0.46
CA LEU A 94 -11.91 0.62 0.55
C LEU A 94 -11.69 0.03 -0.85
N ASP A 95 -12.70 0.04 -1.71
CA ASP A 95 -12.62 -0.47 -3.07
C ASP A 95 -11.61 0.32 -3.92
N LYS A 96 -11.58 1.65 -3.77
CA LYS A 96 -10.60 2.52 -4.40
C LYS A 96 -9.17 2.14 -4.03
N MET A 97 -8.89 1.91 -2.74
CA MET A 97 -7.56 1.51 -2.25
C MET A 97 -7.19 0.09 -2.68
N LEU A 98 -8.14 -0.83 -2.70
CA LEU A 98 -7.96 -2.19 -3.22
C LEU A 98 -7.60 -2.18 -4.69
N SER A 99 -8.35 -1.43 -5.51
CA SER A 99 -8.08 -1.30 -6.95
C SER A 99 -6.70 -0.74 -7.22
N LEU A 100 -6.29 0.31 -6.50
CA LEU A 100 -4.96 0.88 -6.62
C LEU A 100 -3.87 -0.13 -6.26
N SER A 101 -4.07 -0.89 -5.17
CA SER A 101 -3.12 -1.90 -4.71
C SER A 101 -2.90 -2.98 -5.76
N ILE A 102 -4.01 -3.56 -6.26
CA ILE A 102 -3.97 -4.65 -7.25
C ILE A 102 -3.37 -4.17 -8.57
N TYR A 103 -3.78 -2.99 -9.04
CA TYR A 103 -3.26 -2.39 -10.26
C TYR A 103 -1.74 -2.23 -10.24
N ASN A 104 -1.20 -1.80 -9.10
CA ASN A 104 0.24 -1.67 -8.89
C ASN A 104 0.94 -2.98 -8.49
N LYS A 105 0.27 -4.14 -8.59
CA LYS A 105 0.83 -5.46 -8.22
C LYS A 105 1.34 -5.51 -6.77
N ILE A 106 0.61 -4.87 -5.86
CA ILE A 106 0.87 -4.86 -4.42
C ILE A 106 -0.20 -5.69 -3.72
N GLU A 107 0.18 -6.60 -2.84
CA GLU A 107 -0.78 -7.41 -2.06
C GLU A 107 -1.57 -6.52 -1.09
N PRO A 108 -2.91 -6.40 -1.18
CA PRO A 108 -3.69 -5.64 -0.21
C PRO A 108 -4.00 -6.48 1.03
N VAL A 109 -3.87 -5.84 2.20
CA VAL A 109 -4.30 -6.40 3.49
C VAL A 109 -5.16 -5.38 4.21
N ILE A 110 -6.42 -5.73 4.48
CA ILE A 110 -7.39 -4.85 5.12
C ILE A 110 -7.22 -4.95 6.63
N ILE A 111 -7.07 -3.80 7.31
CA ILE A 111 -6.98 -3.73 8.77
C ILE A 111 -8.11 -2.85 9.29
N VAL A 112 -9.02 -3.45 10.06
CA VAL A 112 -10.21 -2.78 10.58
C VAL A 112 -9.94 -2.28 11.99
N THR A 113 -10.23 -0.99 12.21
CA THR A 113 -10.02 -0.32 13.51
C THR A 113 -11.33 0.16 14.11
N LYS A 114 -11.32 0.48 15.40
CA LYS A 114 -12.42 1.10 16.15
C LYS A 114 -13.74 0.30 16.20
N LEU A 115 -13.70 -1.01 15.96
CA LEU A 115 -14.88 -1.89 16.08
C LEU A 115 -15.50 -1.94 17.49
N ASP A 116 -14.78 -1.44 18.49
CA ASP A 116 -15.19 -1.29 19.87
C ASP A 116 -16.02 -0.03 20.13
N LYS A 117 -16.02 0.93 19.20
CA LYS A 117 -16.63 2.26 19.36
C LYS A 117 -18.00 2.40 18.72
N ILE A 118 -18.46 1.39 17.97
CA ILE A 118 -19.74 1.39 17.27
C ILE A 118 -20.77 0.48 17.96
N SER A 119 -22.04 0.72 17.68
CA SER A 119 -23.14 -0.09 18.21
C SER A 119 -23.07 -1.55 17.74
N ARG A 120 -23.70 -2.46 18.49
CA ARG A 120 -23.79 -3.89 18.13
C ARG A 120 -24.41 -4.09 16.74
N LYS A 121 -25.43 -3.30 16.39
CA LYS A 121 -26.13 -3.37 15.10
C LYS A 121 -25.19 -3.00 13.94
N GLU A 122 -24.51 -1.86 14.02
CA GLU A 122 -23.56 -1.41 13.02
C GLU A 122 -22.40 -2.39 12.87
N LYS A 123 -21.89 -2.90 14.00
CA LYS A 123 -20.81 -3.90 14.00
C LYS A 123 -21.20 -5.18 13.23
N LEU A 124 -22.43 -5.67 13.40
CA LEU A 124 -22.92 -6.83 12.67
C LEU A 124 -23.00 -6.55 11.16
N GLN A 125 -23.48 -5.36 10.77
CA GLN A 125 -23.55 -4.96 9.37
C GLN A 125 -22.14 -4.90 8.73
N ILE A 126 -21.19 -4.22 9.38
CA ILE A 126 -19.81 -4.11 8.89
C ILE A 126 -19.14 -5.49 8.83
N ILE A 127 -19.31 -6.34 9.83
CA ILE A 127 -18.76 -7.70 9.82
C ILE A 127 -19.34 -8.52 8.65
N LYS A 128 -20.62 -8.36 8.32
CA LYS A 128 -21.25 -9.03 7.18
C LYS A 128 -20.61 -8.60 5.86
N ILE A 129 -20.38 -7.30 5.68
CA ILE A 129 -19.67 -6.73 4.52
C ILE A 129 -18.25 -7.28 4.45
N LEU A 130 -17.48 -7.17 5.55
CA LEU A 130 -16.10 -7.65 5.61
C LEU A 130 -15.98 -9.17 5.41
N SER A 131 -17.02 -9.96 5.72
CA SER A 131 -17.05 -11.39 5.44
C SER A 131 -17.05 -11.70 3.95
N TYR A 132 -17.63 -10.82 3.13
CA TYR A 132 -17.51 -10.92 1.67
C TYR A 132 -16.09 -10.63 1.20
N TYR A 133 -15.47 -9.54 1.67
CA TYR A 133 -14.08 -9.20 1.32
C TYR A 133 -13.08 -10.29 1.73
N LYS A 134 -13.32 -10.99 2.84
CA LYS A 134 -12.48 -12.11 3.30
C LYS A 134 -12.38 -13.28 2.33
N LYS A 135 -13.29 -13.40 1.36
CA LYS A 135 -13.21 -14.43 0.32
C LYS A 135 -12.05 -14.18 -0.65
N TYR A 136 -11.63 -12.92 -0.77
CA TYR A 136 -10.66 -12.46 -1.77
C TYR A 136 -9.41 -11.85 -1.15
N PHE A 137 -9.50 -11.32 0.09
CA PHE A 137 -8.45 -10.55 0.73
C PHE A 137 -8.21 -10.99 2.17
N LYS A 138 -6.99 -10.77 2.65
CA LYS A 138 -6.71 -10.89 4.09
C LYS A 138 -7.36 -9.72 4.84
N VAL A 139 -8.13 -10.02 5.87
CA VAL A 139 -8.82 -9.02 6.70
C VAL A 139 -8.52 -9.29 8.17
N TYR A 140 -7.89 -8.33 8.83
CA TYR A 140 -7.54 -8.38 10.25
C TYR A 140 -8.23 -7.28 11.04
N LYS A 141 -8.54 -7.56 12.31
CA LYS A 141 -8.85 -6.52 13.30
C LYS A 141 -7.55 -5.95 13.84
N ASN A 142 -7.53 -4.67 14.22
CA ASN A 142 -6.37 -4.01 14.82
C ASN A 142 -5.93 -4.61 16.18
N THR A 143 -6.69 -5.54 16.73
CA THR A 143 -6.34 -6.32 17.93
C THR A 143 -5.55 -7.59 17.61
N GLN A 144 -5.52 -8.02 16.34
CA GLN A 144 -4.84 -9.24 15.90
C GLN A 144 -3.35 -8.99 15.57
N ILE A 145 -2.64 -8.27 16.46
CA ILE A 145 -1.27 -7.80 16.24
C ILE A 145 -0.32 -8.92 15.84
N ARG A 146 -0.39 -10.09 16.46
CA ARG A 146 0.49 -11.22 16.13
C ARG A 146 0.35 -11.66 14.66
N LYS A 147 -0.88 -11.61 14.09
CA LYS A 147 -1.12 -11.96 12.68
C LYS A 147 -0.58 -10.86 11.76
N ILE A 148 -0.82 -9.60 12.11
CA ILE A 148 -0.34 -8.43 11.36
C ILE A 148 1.19 -8.40 11.31
N VAL A 149 1.87 -8.67 12.43
CA VAL A 149 3.34 -8.72 12.50
C VAL A 149 3.91 -9.84 11.61
N LYS A 150 3.24 -10.99 11.49
CA LYS A 150 3.67 -12.06 10.57
C LYS A 150 3.69 -11.61 9.10
N GLU A 151 2.77 -10.70 8.71
CA GLU A 151 2.75 -10.16 7.35
C GLU A 151 3.94 -9.23 7.06
N ILE A 152 4.56 -8.65 8.10
CA ILE A 152 5.66 -7.68 7.96
C ILE A 152 7.01 -8.37 7.72
N LYS A 153 7.21 -9.55 8.30
CA LYS A 153 8.52 -10.23 8.28
C LYS A 153 9.04 -10.44 6.85
N GLY A 154 10.23 -9.90 6.57
CA GLY A 154 10.91 -10.01 5.27
C GLY A 154 10.27 -9.18 4.14
N LYS A 155 9.28 -8.32 4.45
CA LYS A 155 8.53 -7.57 3.45
C LYS A 155 8.62 -6.06 3.65
N THR A 156 8.37 -5.31 2.58
CA THR A 156 8.23 -3.85 2.61
C THR A 156 6.74 -3.51 2.58
N ILE A 157 6.28 -2.85 3.63
CA ILE A 157 4.88 -2.50 3.86
C ILE A 157 4.67 -1.01 3.67
N ALA A 158 3.62 -0.62 2.95
CA ALA A 158 3.09 0.74 2.98
C ALA A 158 1.73 0.74 3.69
N LEU A 159 1.35 1.87 4.32
CA LEU A 159 0.04 2.03 4.94
C LEU A 159 -0.78 3.08 4.19
N CYS A 160 -2.04 2.78 3.93
CA CYS A 160 -3.01 3.77 3.45
C CYS A 160 -4.28 3.76 4.29
N GLY A 161 -5.09 4.79 4.14
CA GLY A 161 -6.33 4.97 4.88
C GLY A 161 -6.56 6.43 5.26
N GLN A 162 -7.80 6.78 5.54
CA GLN A 162 -8.20 8.14 5.88
C GLN A 162 -7.42 8.69 7.10
N THR A 163 -7.33 10.02 7.18
CA THR A 163 -6.84 10.69 8.41
C THR A 163 -7.75 10.28 9.57
N GLY A 164 -7.15 9.98 10.71
CA GLY A 164 -7.89 9.49 11.88
C GLY A 164 -8.30 8.01 11.84
N ALA A 165 -8.00 7.26 10.79
CA ALA A 165 -8.32 5.82 10.71
C ALA A 165 -7.54 4.94 11.71
N GLY A 166 -6.56 5.50 12.42
CA GLY A 166 -5.79 4.78 13.46
C GLY A 166 -4.49 4.15 12.96
N LYS A 167 -3.90 4.65 11.87
CA LYS A 167 -2.62 4.17 11.32
C LYS A 167 -1.48 4.26 12.34
N SER A 168 -1.24 5.45 12.93
CA SER A 168 -0.19 5.65 13.94
C SER A 168 -0.43 4.81 15.20
N THR A 169 -1.68 4.69 15.63
CA THR A 169 -2.05 3.81 16.75
C THR A 169 -1.74 2.35 16.45
N LEU A 170 -2.00 1.90 15.23
CA LEU A 170 -1.67 0.55 14.79
C LEU A 170 -0.16 0.32 14.80
N LEU A 171 0.62 1.26 14.25
CA LEU A 171 2.08 1.17 14.22
C LEU A 171 2.67 1.12 15.62
N ASN A 172 2.21 1.97 16.55
CA ASN A 172 2.63 1.95 17.95
C ASN A 172 2.27 0.63 18.67
N LYS A 173 1.17 -0.04 18.26
CA LYS A 173 0.83 -1.39 18.76
C LYS A 173 1.74 -2.46 18.19
N ILE A 174 2.19 -2.32 16.94
CA ILE A 174 3.12 -3.26 16.28
C ILE A 174 4.50 -3.12 16.92
N ASP A 175 4.96 -1.88 17.10
CA ASP A 175 6.24 -1.58 17.72
C ASP A 175 6.17 -0.30 18.55
N LYS A 176 6.30 -0.45 19.87
CA LYS A 176 6.25 0.67 20.83
C LYS A 176 7.42 1.65 20.67
N SER A 177 8.55 1.18 20.10
CA SER A 177 9.74 2.03 19.90
C SER A 177 9.52 3.14 18.85
N LEU A 178 8.51 3.00 17.99
CA LEU A 178 8.19 4.01 16.98
C LEU A 178 7.69 5.33 17.59
N SER A 179 7.02 5.29 18.76
CA SER A 179 6.56 6.46 19.53
C SER A 179 5.84 7.53 18.67
N LEU A 180 5.05 7.09 17.67
CA LEU A 180 4.36 7.98 16.76
C LEU A 180 3.24 8.75 17.47
N ASN A 181 3.11 10.04 17.21
CA ASN A 181 2.04 10.85 17.76
C ASN A 181 0.67 10.34 17.31
N THR A 182 -0.19 10.00 18.27
CA THR A 182 -1.56 9.56 18.08
C THR A 182 -2.53 10.72 18.28
N GLY A 183 -2.55 11.64 17.40
CA GLY A 183 -3.42 12.82 17.39
C GLY A 183 -3.27 13.51 16.08
N GLU A 184 -4.22 14.31 15.68
CA GLU A 184 -4.31 15.05 14.43
C GLU A 184 -3.08 15.02 13.53
N VAL A 185 -3.30 14.45 12.31
CA VAL A 185 -2.38 14.53 11.16
C VAL A 185 -0.98 13.94 11.45
N SER A 186 -0.63 12.94 10.70
CA SER A 186 0.74 12.46 10.53
C SER A 186 1.67 13.61 10.10
N HIS A 187 2.00 14.49 11.03
CA HIS A 187 3.15 15.35 10.93
C HIS A 187 4.36 14.47 11.25
N SER A 188 5.19 14.25 10.22
CA SER A 188 6.55 13.76 10.40
C SER A 188 7.16 14.28 11.69
N LEU A 189 7.86 13.41 12.41
CA LEU A 189 8.70 13.74 13.54
C LEU A 189 9.23 15.20 13.49
N GLY A 190 8.61 16.12 14.25
CA GLY A 190 9.18 17.34 14.78
C GLY A 190 10.01 18.25 13.86
N ARG A 191 9.66 18.42 12.56
CA ARG A 191 10.37 19.36 11.67
C ARG A 191 9.39 20.34 11.03
N GLY A 192 9.73 21.62 11.17
CA GLY A 192 8.95 22.81 10.88
C GLY A 192 8.33 22.90 9.47
N LYS A 193 7.40 23.86 9.35
CA LYS A 193 6.74 24.30 8.11
C LYS A 193 7.73 24.39 6.94
N HIS A 194 7.38 23.78 5.78
CA HIS A 194 8.09 23.84 4.50
C HIS A 194 9.25 22.86 4.27
N THR A 195 9.09 21.55 4.51
CA THR A 195 10.00 20.56 3.94
C THR A 195 9.24 19.56 3.08
N THR A 196 9.72 19.36 1.87
CA THR A 196 9.34 18.28 0.96
C THR A 196 9.21 16.98 1.77
N ARG A 197 8.04 16.35 1.74
CA ARG A 197 7.72 15.15 2.54
C ARG A 197 8.64 14.01 2.11
N LEU A 198 9.73 13.81 2.86
CA LEU A 198 10.68 12.73 2.61
C LEU A 198 10.04 11.40 3.01
N VAL A 199 9.97 10.48 2.07
CA VAL A 199 9.62 9.09 2.33
C VAL A 199 10.81 8.41 3.01
N GLU A 200 10.57 7.65 4.06
CA GLU A 200 11.61 6.86 4.74
C GLU A 200 11.08 5.44 5.04
N LEU A 201 11.92 4.43 4.89
CA LEU A 201 11.63 3.07 5.33
C LEU A 201 12.20 2.83 6.71
N MET A 202 11.33 2.51 7.66
CA MET A 202 11.70 2.12 9.02
C MET A 202 11.80 0.59 9.12
N LYS A 203 12.88 0.08 9.71
CA LYS A 203 13.02 -1.36 10.01
C LYS A 203 12.12 -1.70 11.20
N VAL A 204 11.14 -2.59 11.00
CA VAL A 204 10.14 -2.96 12.01
C VAL A 204 9.88 -4.46 11.96
N LYS A 205 10.04 -5.16 13.09
CA LYS A 205 9.70 -6.60 13.23
C LYS A 205 10.24 -7.50 12.11
N GLY A 206 11.48 -7.22 11.65
CA GLY A 206 12.15 -8.01 10.61
C GLY A 206 11.71 -7.72 9.17
N GLY A 207 10.99 -6.64 8.94
CA GLY A 207 10.65 -6.07 7.63
C GLY A 207 10.82 -4.57 7.62
N PHE A 208 10.18 -3.91 6.65
CA PHE A 208 10.19 -2.46 6.49
C PHE A 208 8.78 -1.90 6.47
N ILE A 209 8.61 -0.74 7.08
CA ILE A 209 7.37 0.04 6.99
C ILE A 209 7.71 1.41 6.41
N ALA A 210 7.02 1.79 5.34
CA ALA A 210 7.14 3.11 4.75
C ALA A 210 6.41 4.13 5.63
N ASP A 211 7.15 5.11 6.18
CA ASP A 211 6.52 6.31 6.74
C ASP A 211 6.13 7.22 5.58
N THR A 212 4.86 7.17 5.24
CA THR A 212 4.31 7.89 4.10
C THR A 212 3.19 8.80 4.56
N PRO A 213 3.48 10.03 4.96
CA PRO A 213 2.45 11.01 5.20
C PRO A 213 1.70 11.30 3.89
N GLY A 214 0.38 11.16 3.89
CA GLY A 214 -0.47 11.61 2.79
C GLY A 214 -1.06 10.55 1.86
N PHE A 215 -1.06 9.26 2.21
CA PHE A 215 -1.87 8.23 1.52
C PHE A 215 -3.40 8.42 1.70
N SER A 216 -3.84 9.60 2.09
CA SER A 216 -5.26 9.93 2.20
C SER A 216 -5.89 10.34 0.86
N SER A 217 -5.10 10.82 -0.09
CA SER A 217 -5.52 11.20 -1.44
C SER A 217 -4.81 10.31 -2.46
N LEU A 218 -5.48 9.24 -2.87
CA LEU A 218 -4.98 8.34 -3.91
C LEU A 218 -5.56 8.77 -5.24
N ASP A 219 -4.70 9.29 -6.12
CA ASP A 219 -5.07 9.50 -7.51
C ASP A 219 -5.15 8.13 -8.20
N LEU A 220 -6.28 7.83 -8.79
CA LEU A 220 -6.49 6.62 -9.57
C LEU A 220 -5.90 6.81 -10.98
N ASN A 221 -4.62 6.57 -11.13
CA ASN A 221 -4.01 6.44 -12.46
C ASN A 221 -4.17 4.99 -12.98
N ILE A 222 -5.40 4.51 -13.03
CA ILE A 222 -5.75 3.19 -13.55
C ILE A 222 -6.33 3.36 -14.95
N ASN A 223 -5.86 2.57 -15.91
CA ASN A 223 -6.47 2.52 -17.23
C ASN A 223 -7.92 2.00 -17.10
N LYS A 224 -8.85 2.67 -17.80
CA LYS A 224 -10.28 2.33 -17.79
C LYS A 224 -10.54 0.86 -18.09
N ASP A 225 -9.85 0.30 -19.10
CA ASP A 225 -10.04 -1.09 -19.51
C ASP A 225 -9.42 -2.10 -18.53
N GLU A 226 -8.52 -1.64 -17.65
CA GLU A 226 -7.85 -2.45 -16.65
C GLU A 226 -8.52 -2.43 -15.27
N LEU A 227 -9.42 -1.46 -15.01
CA LEU A 227 -10.12 -1.35 -13.72
C LEU A 227 -10.84 -2.64 -13.34
N LYS A 228 -11.50 -3.32 -14.29
CA LYS A 228 -12.24 -4.56 -14.06
C LYS A 228 -11.35 -5.67 -13.47
N TYR A 229 -10.08 -5.73 -13.85
CA TYR A 229 -9.13 -6.73 -13.35
C TYR A 229 -8.67 -6.46 -11.92
N THR A 230 -8.98 -5.28 -11.38
CA THR A 230 -8.72 -4.95 -9.97
C THR A 230 -9.84 -5.43 -9.03
N PHE A 231 -10.89 -6.04 -9.58
CA PHE A 231 -12.00 -6.63 -8.85
C PHE A 231 -11.95 -8.16 -9.00
N PRO A 232 -11.27 -8.89 -8.11
CA PRO A 232 -11.10 -10.35 -8.24
C PRO A 232 -12.43 -11.11 -8.18
N ASP A 233 -13.46 -10.52 -7.63
CA ASP A 233 -14.84 -11.03 -7.61
C ASP A 233 -15.58 -10.86 -8.95
N PHE A 234 -14.98 -10.18 -9.93
CA PHE A 234 -15.50 -10.04 -11.30
C PHE A 234 -14.85 -11.04 -12.29
N ASN A 235 -14.13 -12.04 -11.78
CA ASN A 235 -13.50 -13.04 -12.61
C ASN A 235 -14.52 -14.04 -13.21
N TYR A 236 -15.25 -13.58 -14.24
CA TYR A 236 -16.23 -14.35 -14.99
C TYR A 236 -15.92 -14.31 -16.50
N GLN A 237 -16.24 -15.39 -17.21
CA GLN A 237 -16.14 -15.43 -18.66
C GLN A 237 -17.40 -14.84 -19.28
N CYS A 238 -17.34 -13.58 -19.70
CA CYS A 238 -18.43 -12.93 -20.43
C CYS A 238 -18.39 -13.30 -21.92
N LYS A 239 -19.51 -13.09 -22.61
CA LYS A 239 -19.64 -13.30 -24.07
C LYS A 239 -18.57 -12.51 -24.86
N TYR A 240 -18.26 -11.29 -24.43
CA TYR A 240 -17.26 -10.42 -25.08
C TYR A 240 -16.03 -10.25 -24.21
N LYS A 241 -14.83 -10.40 -24.80
CA LYS A 241 -13.55 -10.17 -24.11
C LYS A 241 -13.37 -8.73 -23.62
N SER A 242 -13.89 -7.76 -24.38
CA SER A 242 -13.87 -6.32 -24.05
C SER A 242 -15.00 -5.87 -23.10
N CYS A 243 -15.78 -6.81 -22.54
CA CYS A 243 -16.88 -6.48 -21.64
C CYS A 243 -16.39 -5.64 -20.45
N ASN A 244 -16.99 -4.49 -20.25
CA ASN A 244 -16.72 -3.60 -19.09
C ASN A 244 -17.77 -3.74 -17.99
N HIS A 245 -18.65 -4.75 -18.09
CA HIS A 245 -19.65 -5.13 -17.08
C HIS A 245 -20.65 -4.03 -16.75
N ILE A 246 -21.03 -3.20 -17.73
CA ILE A 246 -21.98 -2.08 -17.53
C ILE A 246 -23.40 -2.51 -17.92
N ASN A 247 -23.61 -2.84 -19.20
CA ASN A 247 -24.90 -3.20 -19.79
C ASN A 247 -24.78 -4.13 -20.99
N GLU A 248 -23.61 -4.78 -21.16
CA GLU A 248 -23.36 -5.67 -22.29
C GLU A 248 -24.23 -6.94 -22.20
N ASP A 249 -24.81 -7.32 -23.33
CA ASP A 249 -25.54 -8.59 -23.47
C ASP A 249 -24.61 -9.78 -23.17
N GLY A 250 -25.11 -10.74 -22.39
CA GLY A 250 -24.31 -11.92 -21.98
C GLY A 250 -23.22 -11.61 -20.96
N CYS A 251 -23.36 -10.51 -20.20
CA CYS A 251 -22.42 -10.19 -19.11
C CYS A 251 -22.65 -11.09 -17.90
N GLU A 252 -21.71 -11.99 -17.61
CA GLU A 252 -21.78 -12.91 -16.47
C GLU A 252 -21.58 -12.21 -15.11
N VAL A 253 -20.91 -11.05 -15.08
CA VAL A 253 -20.80 -10.23 -13.85
C VAL A 253 -22.15 -9.65 -13.46
N ILE A 254 -22.93 -9.12 -14.42
CA ILE A 254 -24.30 -8.63 -14.16
C ILE A 254 -25.21 -9.77 -13.74
N LYS A 255 -25.08 -10.93 -14.35
CA LYS A 255 -25.84 -12.13 -13.95
C LYS A 255 -25.47 -12.59 -12.54
N ALA A 256 -24.18 -12.56 -12.19
CA ALA A 256 -23.72 -12.87 -10.83
C ALA A 256 -24.21 -11.84 -9.80
N LEU A 257 -24.29 -10.56 -10.16
CA LEU A 257 -24.87 -9.50 -9.34
C LEU A 257 -26.35 -9.78 -9.07
N ASN A 258 -27.15 -10.07 -10.12
CA ASN A 258 -28.57 -10.38 -10.01
C ASN A 258 -28.83 -11.62 -9.14
N ASN A 259 -27.94 -12.61 -9.20
CA ASN A 259 -27.93 -13.81 -8.39
C ASN A 259 -27.33 -13.60 -6.98
N LYS A 260 -27.07 -12.35 -6.56
CA LYS A 260 -26.51 -11.98 -5.23
C LYS A 260 -25.15 -12.65 -4.91
N LYS A 261 -24.42 -13.10 -5.93
CA LYS A 261 -23.05 -13.62 -5.77
C LYS A 261 -22.02 -12.49 -5.59
N ILE A 262 -22.32 -11.32 -6.16
CA ILE A 262 -21.54 -10.09 -6.00
C ILE A 262 -22.33 -9.12 -5.10
N LEU A 263 -21.64 -8.43 -4.18
CA LEU A 263 -22.27 -7.38 -3.37
C LEU A 263 -22.69 -6.22 -4.27
N LYS A 264 -23.94 -5.74 -4.08
CA LYS A 264 -24.47 -4.60 -4.84
C LYS A 264 -23.61 -3.34 -4.65
N SER A 265 -23.23 -3.03 -3.41
CA SER A 265 -22.36 -1.88 -3.08
C SER A 265 -21.01 -1.95 -3.83
N ARG A 266 -20.43 -3.14 -3.95
CA ARG A 266 -19.17 -3.34 -4.63
C ARG A 266 -19.27 -3.10 -6.14
N TYR A 267 -20.36 -3.56 -6.77
CA TYR A 267 -20.64 -3.26 -8.17
C TYR A 267 -20.90 -1.76 -8.40
N GLU A 268 -21.70 -1.14 -7.53
CA GLU A 268 -21.97 0.31 -7.57
C GLU A 268 -20.67 1.12 -7.44
N ASN A 269 -19.77 0.70 -6.56
CA ASN A 269 -18.44 1.31 -6.39
C ASN A 269 -17.58 1.15 -7.64
N TYR A 270 -17.60 -0.02 -8.30
CA TYR A 270 -16.93 -0.23 -9.57
C TYR A 270 -17.41 0.77 -10.64
N ILE A 271 -18.72 0.91 -10.81
CA ILE A 271 -19.31 1.86 -11.77
C ILE A 271 -18.91 3.30 -11.44
N LYS A 272 -18.87 3.65 -10.14
CA LYS A 272 -18.46 4.98 -9.68
C LYS A 272 -16.98 5.25 -9.97
N LEU A 273 -16.09 4.28 -9.71
CA LEU A 273 -14.67 4.36 -10.02
C LEU A 273 -14.43 4.48 -11.54
N LEU A 274 -15.17 3.70 -12.34
CA LEU A 274 -15.10 3.75 -13.79
C LEU A 274 -15.44 5.15 -14.33
N LYS A 275 -16.47 5.79 -13.76
CA LYS A 275 -16.84 7.18 -14.11
C LYS A 275 -15.80 8.20 -13.64
N GLU A 276 -15.13 7.98 -12.50
CA GLU A 276 -14.07 8.86 -11.98
C GLU A 276 -12.84 8.85 -12.90
N ILE A 277 -12.45 7.68 -13.39
CA ILE A 277 -11.29 7.49 -14.28
C ILE A 277 -11.58 8.01 -15.70
N SER A 278 -12.85 8.07 -16.11
CA SER A 278 -13.25 8.50 -17.46
C SER A 278 -13.36 10.03 -17.62
N LYS A 279 -13.12 10.79 -16.55
CA LYS A 279 -13.07 12.26 -16.53
C LYS A 279 -11.66 12.77 -16.73
#